data_1651bf6bdbea8b969f706ab7e39b1cbf
#
_entry.id   1651bf6bdbea8b969f706ab7e39b1cbf
#
_cell.length_a   1.000
_cell.length_b   1.000
_cell.length_c   1.000
_cell.angle_alpha   90.00
_cell.angle_beta   90.00
_cell.angle_gamma   90.00
#
_symmetry.space_group_name_H-M   'P 1'
#
loop_
_entity.id
_entity.type
_entity.pdbx_description
1 polymer ?
#
loop_
_entity_poly.entity_id
_entity_poly.type
_entity_poly.pdbx_seq_one_letter_code
_entity_poly.pdbx_strand_id
1 'polypeptide(L)'
;MKEVKVIIWGLGAMGGGMADMLLKKKGVEIVGVAGRGKKIGTSMYDYIKTDVIIQAAEDVIKPGAADIVLLCTDSFTKNAFPKLKFIMEQGINVITSAEEMAYPAAQNPDLAEELDKIAKANGVSCLGTGINPGHIMDLLVLVMTGCLEDVEEITSRRVNSLSPFGPAVMEEQGIGISVEEFKERKA
;
A
#
# COMPACT_ATOMS: atom_id res chain seq x y z
N MET A 1 -8.64 25.63 -4.29
CA MET A 1 -7.72 24.82 -3.47
C MET A 1 -6.65 24.28 -4.40
N LYS A 2 -5.38 24.22 -3.96
CA LYS A 2 -4.31 23.58 -4.74
C LYS A 2 -4.66 22.09 -4.88
N GLU A 3 -4.56 21.53 -6.07
CA GLU A 3 -4.75 20.10 -6.28
C GLU A 3 -3.56 19.32 -5.70
N VAL A 4 -3.86 18.18 -5.07
CA VAL A 4 -2.84 17.26 -4.55
C VAL A 4 -2.35 16.40 -5.70
N LYS A 5 -1.06 16.47 -5.98
CA LYS A 5 -0.41 15.68 -7.04
C LYS A 5 -0.03 14.31 -6.53
N VAL A 6 -0.50 13.27 -7.19
CA VAL A 6 -0.33 11.88 -6.80
C VAL A 6 0.41 11.09 -7.88
N ILE A 7 1.40 10.32 -7.47
CA ILE A 7 1.99 9.26 -8.28
C ILE A 7 1.50 7.92 -7.74
N ILE A 8 1.11 6.99 -8.61
CA ILE A 8 0.74 5.62 -8.24
C ILE A 8 1.87 4.68 -8.64
N TRP A 9 2.39 3.91 -7.68
CA TRP A 9 3.39 2.88 -7.95
C TRP A 9 2.78 1.49 -7.76
N GLY A 10 2.58 0.80 -8.87
CA GLY A 10 1.98 -0.53 -8.91
C GLY A 10 0.51 -0.51 -9.34
N LEU A 11 0.27 -1.03 -10.54
CA LEU A 11 -1.06 -1.12 -11.16
C LEU A 11 -1.56 -2.57 -11.19
N GLY A 12 -1.59 -3.18 -10.01
CA GLY A 12 -2.34 -4.40 -9.77
C GLY A 12 -3.81 -4.09 -9.46
N ALA A 13 -4.54 -5.08 -8.92
CA ALA A 13 -5.93 -4.90 -8.53
C ALA A 13 -6.14 -3.72 -7.57
N MET A 14 -5.26 -3.60 -6.55
CA MET A 14 -5.36 -2.53 -5.54
C MET A 14 -5.04 -1.15 -6.12
N GLY A 15 -3.86 -1.00 -6.74
CA GLY A 15 -3.45 0.29 -7.29
C GLY A 15 -4.37 0.77 -8.41
N GLY A 16 -4.95 -0.16 -9.16
CA GLY A 16 -5.93 0.15 -10.17
C GLY A 16 -7.26 0.66 -9.64
N GLY A 17 -7.77 -0.01 -8.62
CA GLY A 17 -8.97 0.46 -7.94
C GLY A 17 -8.78 1.84 -7.32
N MET A 18 -7.61 2.09 -6.72
CA MET A 18 -7.27 3.41 -6.18
C MET A 18 -7.20 4.48 -7.28
N ALA A 19 -6.58 4.15 -8.43
CA ALA A 19 -6.51 5.06 -9.57
C ALA A 19 -7.89 5.45 -10.06
N ASP A 20 -8.79 4.49 -10.26
CA ASP A 20 -10.17 4.74 -10.69
C ASP A 20 -10.94 5.64 -9.70
N MET A 21 -10.74 5.43 -8.41
CA MET A 21 -11.33 6.29 -7.37
C MET A 21 -10.77 7.71 -7.40
N LEU A 22 -9.45 7.86 -7.56
CA LEU A 22 -8.80 9.16 -7.58
C LEU A 22 -9.17 9.99 -8.80
N LEU A 23 -9.33 9.37 -9.98
CA LEU A 23 -9.77 10.05 -11.21
C LEU A 23 -11.16 10.68 -11.06
N LYS A 24 -11.99 10.19 -10.14
CA LYS A 24 -13.33 10.71 -9.84
C LYS A 24 -13.33 11.73 -8.70
N LYS A 25 -12.19 11.90 -8.00
CA LYS A 25 -12.08 12.72 -6.81
C LYS A 25 -11.64 14.15 -7.16
N LYS A 26 -12.41 15.15 -6.70
CA LYS A 26 -12.03 16.56 -6.86
C LYS A 26 -10.84 16.94 -5.98
N GLY A 27 -9.95 17.78 -6.50
CA GLY A 27 -8.80 18.30 -5.77
C GLY A 27 -7.61 17.33 -5.72
N VAL A 28 -7.61 16.29 -6.56
CA VAL A 28 -6.53 15.34 -6.71
C VAL A 28 -6.22 15.18 -8.20
N GLU A 29 -4.95 15.19 -8.54
CA GLU A 29 -4.43 14.96 -9.89
C GLU A 29 -3.44 13.79 -9.88
N ILE A 30 -3.66 12.80 -10.75
CA ILE A 30 -2.65 11.74 -10.99
C ILE A 30 -1.65 12.27 -12.01
N VAL A 31 -0.46 12.64 -11.53
CA VAL A 31 0.60 13.23 -12.35
C VAL A 31 1.60 12.22 -12.89
N GLY A 32 1.56 10.99 -12.40
CA GLY A 32 2.46 9.94 -12.85
C GLY A 32 2.05 8.55 -12.38
N VAL A 33 2.56 7.55 -13.08
CA VAL A 33 2.38 6.15 -12.73
C VAL A 33 3.70 5.41 -12.90
N ALA A 34 4.14 4.75 -11.84
CA ALA A 34 5.30 3.90 -11.86
C ALA A 34 4.91 2.43 -12.06
N GLY A 35 5.59 1.75 -12.96
CA GLY A 35 5.37 0.34 -13.26
C GLY A 35 6.65 -0.37 -13.64
N ARG A 36 6.53 -1.60 -14.13
CA ARG A 36 7.67 -2.42 -14.55
C ARG A 36 7.39 -3.23 -15.82
N GLY A 37 8.47 -3.63 -16.48
CA GLY A 37 8.44 -4.55 -17.61
C GLY A 37 7.62 -4.02 -18.78
N LYS A 38 6.82 -4.89 -19.40
CA LYS A 38 6.05 -4.60 -20.62
C LYS A 38 4.98 -3.51 -20.46
N LYS A 39 4.66 -3.11 -19.24
CA LYS A 39 3.68 -2.03 -18.98
C LYS A 39 4.26 -0.64 -19.20
N ILE A 40 5.59 -0.48 -19.13
CA ILE A 40 6.25 0.81 -19.38
C ILE A 40 5.99 1.24 -20.82
N GLY A 41 5.61 2.50 -21.00
CA GLY A 41 5.26 3.09 -22.30
C GLY A 41 3.79 2.90 -22.72
N THR A 42 2.98 2.22 -21.92
CA THR A 42 1.53 2.08 -22.15
C THR A 42 0.74 3.09 -21.33
N SER A 43 -0.55 3.32 -21.68
CA SER A 43 -1.46 4.08 -20.85
C SER A 43 -1.75 3.33 -19.54
N MET A 44 -2.19 4.06 -18.51
CA MET A 44 -2.33 3.59 -17.13
C MET A 44 -3.11 2.28 -16.99
N TYR A 45 -4.18 2.13 -17.79
CA TYR A 45 -5.02 0.94 -17.82
C TYR A 45 -5.62 0.71 -19.19
N ASP A 46 -5.80 -0.55 -19.58
CA ASP A 46 -6.54 -0.90 -20.81
C ASP A 46 -8.02 -0.46 -20.75
N TYR A 47 -8.60 -0.39 -19.54
CA TYR A 47 -9.99 -0.01 -19.31
C TYR A 47 -10.16 1.40 -18.71
N ILE A 48 -9.11 2.00 -18.13
CA ILE A 48 -9.09 3.39 -17.68
C ILE A 48 -8.15 4.16 -18.60
N LYS A 49 -8.71 4.80 -19.61
CA LYS A 49 -7.93 5.61 -20.55
C LYS A 49 -7.61 6.95 -19.93
N THR A 50 -6.32 7.24 -19.80
CA THR A 50 -5.80 8.55 -19.40
C THR A 50 -4.62 8.90 -20.29
N ASP A 51 -4.21 10.17 -20.26
CA ASP A 51 -2.99 10.62 -20.96
C ASP A 51 -1.71 10.25 -20.19
N VAL A 52 -1.85 9.66 -19.00
CA VAL A 52 -0.71 9.28 -18.15
C VAL A 52 -0.13 7.97 -18.65
N ILE A 53 1.16 8.01 -18.98
CA ILE A 53 1.93 6.85 -19.43
C ILE A 53 2.69 6.25 -18.26
N ILE A 54 2.70 4.91 -18.18
CA ILE A 54 3.46 4.17 -17.18
C ILE A 54 4.96 4.30 -17.47
N GLN A 55 5.73 4.69 -16.47
CA GLN A 55 7.17 4.90 -16.55
C GLN A 55 7.91 4.01 -15.53
N ALA A 56 9.23 3.94 -15.65
CA ALA A 56 10.04 3.39 -14.56
C ALA A 56 9.95 4.28 -13.32
N ALA A 57 10.10 3.72 -12.13
CA ALA A 57 9.96 4.49 -10.90
C ALA A 57 10.97 5.65 -10.82
N GLU A 58 12.19 5.39 -11.25
CA GLU A 58 13.30 6.35 -11.27
C GLU A 58 13.07 7.52 -12.24
N ASP A 59 12.20 7.32 -13.23
CA ASP A 59 11.88 8.36 -14.22
C ASP A 59 10.77 9.28 -13.74
N VAL A 60 9.80 8.77 -13.00
CA VAL A 60 8.60 9.52 -12.60
C VAL A 60 8.67 10.02 -11.16
N ILE A 61 9.35 9.31 -10.24
CA ILE A 61 9.49 9.70 -8.84
C ILE A 61 10.77 10.49 -8.65
N LYS A 62 10.65 11.81 -8.68
CA LYS A 62 11.77 12.78 -8.57
C LYS A 62 11.38 13.90 -7.60
N PRO A 63 12.35 14.61 -7.01
CA PRO A 63 12.06 15.73 -6.13
C PRO A 63 11.08 16.73 -6.75
N GLY A 64 10.00 17.04 -6.04
CA GLY A 64 8.97 17.98 -6.49
C GLY A 64 8.01 17.46 -7.56
N ALA A 65 8.11 16.19 -8.01
CA ALA A 65 7.22 15.63 -9.02
C ALA A 65 5.78 15.46 -8.51
N ALA A 66 5.60 15.13 -7.23
CA ALA A 66 4.30 14.93 -6.61
C ALA A 66 4.31 15.35 -5.14
N ASP A 67 3.11 15.52 -4.57
CA ASP A 67 2.93 15.74 -3.13
C ASP A 67 2.95 14.39 -2.36
N ILE A 68 2.56 13.29 -3.04
CA ILE A 68 2.46 11.96 -2.43
C ILE A 68 2.56 10.82 -3.46
N VAL A 69 3.13 9.70 -3.04
CA VAL A 69 3.13 8.43 -3.78
C VAL A 69 2.19 7.43 -3.09
N LEU A 70 1.35 6.75 -3.85
CA LEU A 70 0.61 5.55 -3.43
C LEU A 70 1.40 4.32 -3.87
N LEU A 71 2.03 3.63 -2.94
CA LEU A 71 2.80 2.40 -3.17
C LEU A 71 1.91 1.18 -2.98
N CYS A 72 1.61 0.45 -4.07
CA CYS A 72 0.66 -0.66 -4.11
C CYS A 72 1.29 -1.94 -4.69
N THR A 73 2.55 -2.23 -4.34
CA THR A 73 3.32 -3.32 -4.97
C THR A 73 3.61 -4.51 -4.08
N ASP A 74 3.58 -4.35 -2.77
CA ASP A 74 4.09 -5.33 -1.81
C ASP A 74 3.10 -5.53 -0.66
N SER A 75 3.25 -6.65 0.07
CA SER A 75 2.50 -6.98 1.27
C SER A 75 3.37 -6.89 2.54
N PHE A 76 4.67 -7.18 2.41
CA PHE A 76 5.62 -7.30 3.52
C PHE A 76 6.50 -6.08 3.65
N THR A 77 6.77 -5.64 4.89
CA THR A 77 7.63 -4.49 5.20
C THR A 77 9.01 -4.59 4.55
N LYS A 78 9.65 -5.77 4.62
CA LYS A 78 10.98 -6.01 4.04
C LYS A 78 11.02 -5.74 2.53
N ASN A 79 9.95 -6.08 1.81
CA ASN A 79 9.86 -5.89 0.37
C ASN A 79 9.48 -4.46 -0.01
N ALA A 80 8.65 -3.82 0.80
CA ALA A 80 8.25 -2.43 0.63
C ALA A 80 9.36 -1.43 1.00
N PHE A 81 10.18 -1.76 2.00
CA PHE A 81 11.19 -0.90 2.59
C PHE A 81 12.09 -0.16 1.58
N PRO A 82 12.75 -0.84 0.63
CA PRO A 82 13.64 -0.14 -0.31
C PRO A 82 12.89 0.87 -1.19
N LYS A 83 11.62 0.62 -1.51
CA LYS A 83 10.78 1.53 -2.30
C LYS A 83 10.29 2.71 -1.45
N LEU A 84 9.88 2.46 -0.22
CA LEU A 84 9.49 3.49 0.73
C LEU A 84 10.65 4.45 0.99
N LYS A 85 11.83 3.90 1.26
CA LYS A 85 13.08 4.65 1.42
C LYS A 85 13.35 5.52 0.18
N PHE A 86 13.35 4.93 -1.01
CA PHE A 86 13.55 5.65 -2.27
C PHE A 86 12.60 6.84 -2.43
N ILE A 87 11.29 6.64 -2.17
CA ILE A 87 10.28 7.71 -2.29
C ILE A 87 10.57 8.84 -1.29
N MET A 88 10.81 8.49 -0.03
CA MET A 88 11.04 9.47 1.03
C MET A 88 12.33 10.26 0.82
N GLU A 89 13.38 9.65 0.28
CA GLU A 89 14.64 10.31 -0.09
C GLU A 89 14.47 11.31 -1.24
N GLN A 90 13.38 11.22 -2.04
CA GLN A 90 13.00 12.26 -3.00
C GLN A 90 12.20 13.41 -2.36
N GLY A 91 12.01 13.41 -1.05
CA GLY A 91 11.22 14.43 -0.35
C GLY A 91 9.71 14.33 -0.62
N ILE A 92 9.18 13.14 -0.91
CA ILE A 92 7.77 12.90 -1.24
C ILE A 92 7.14 12.04 -0.15
N ASN A 93 5.93 12.42 0.29
CA ASN A 93 5.14 11.60 1.21
C ASN A 93 4.74 10.28 0.58
N VAL A 94 4.51 9.25 1.38
CA VAL A 94 4.08 7.95 0.86
C VAL A 94 2.97 7.33 1.70
N ILE A 95 1.97 6.79 1.01
CA ILE A 95 0.99 5.87 1.56
C ILE A 95 1.21 4.51 0.88
N THR A 96 1.24 3.44 1.67
CA THR A 96 1.36 2.09 1.13
C THR A 96 0.21 1.20 1.57
N SER A 97 -0.21 0.32 0.66
CA SER A 97 -1.19 -0.74 0.92
C SER A 97 -0.55 -2.04 1.41
N ALA A 98 0.77 -2.05 1.66
CA ALA A 98 1.45 -3.21 2.21
C ALA A 98 0.89 -3.55 3.59
N GLU A 99 0.37 -4.75 3.76
CA GLU A 99 -0.41 -5.18 4.93
C GLU A 99 0.39 -5.04 6.23
N GLU A 100 1.65 -5.47 6.26
CA GLU A 100 2.51 -5.34 7.44
C GLU A 100 2.80 -3.89 7.83
N MET A 101 2.70 -2.97 6.89
CA MET A 101 2.94 -1.54 7.14
C MET A 101 1.82 -0.86 7.93
N ALA A 102 0.70 -1.53 8.19
CA ALA A 102 -0.31 -1.03 9.13
C ALA A 102 0.25 -0.91 10.56
N TYR A 103 1.16 -1.83 10.96
CA TYR A 103 1.93 -1.74 12.20
C TYR A 103 3.30 -2.43 12.04
N PRO A 104 4.26 -1.82 11.34
CA PRO A 104 5.51 -2.45 10.97
C PRO A 104 6.40 -2.82 12.16
N ALA A 105 6.28 -2.11 13.29
CA ALA A 105 7.05 -2.38 14.50
C ALA A 105 6.74 -3.74 15.14
N ALA A 106 5.57 -4.35 14.84
CA ALA A 106 5.22 -5.66 15.39
C ALA A 106 6.14 -6.79 14.89
N GLN A 107 6.53 -6.74 13.62
CA GLN A 107 7.33 -7.81 13.00
C GLN A 107 8.73 -7.34 12.57
N ASN A 108 8.90 -6.06 12.29
CA ASN A 108 10.14 -5.49 11.77
C ASN A 108 10.48 -4.19 12.49
N PRO A 109 10.74 -4.21 13.83
CA PRO A 109 10.96 -3.00 14.62
C PRO A 109 12.15 -2.15 14.12
N ASP A 110 13.24 -2.80 13.71
CA ASP A 110 14.42 -2.10 13.19
C ASP A 110 14.13 -1.36 11.89
N LEU A 111 13.36 -1.97 10.98
CA LEU A 111 12.96 -1.31 9.74
C LEU A 111 11.96 -0.18 9.99
N ALA A 112 11.05 -0.34 10.95
CA ALA A 112 10.13 0.71 11.35
C ALA A 112 10.86 1.93 11.90
N GLU A 113 11.87 1.72 12.76
CA GLU A 113 12.72 2.79 13.30
C GLU A 113 13.52 3.49 12.17
N GLU A 114 14.07 2.72 11.23
CA GLU A 114 14.82 3.29 10.10
C GLU A 114 13.91 4.12 9.19
N LEU A 115 12.68 3.65 8.88
CA LEU A 115 11.70 4.43 8.11
C LEU A 115 11.34 5.74 8.82
N ASP A 116 11.15 5.73 10.12
CA ASP A 116 10.88 6.94 10.92
C ASP A 116 12.04 7.94 10.85
N LYS A 117 13.29 7.46 10.96
CA LYS A 117 14.50 8.29 10.81
C LYS A 117 14.58 8.93 9.41
N ILE A 118 14.33 8.14 8.36
CA ILE A 118 14.35 8.62 6.97
C ILE A 118 13.26 9.66 6.75
N ALA A 119 12.03 9.38 7.20
CA ALA A 119 10.91 10.31 7.07
C ALA A 119 11.20 11.66 7.73
N LYS A 120 11.71 11.64 8.98
CA LYS A 120 12.09 12.84 9.73
C LYS A 120 13.22 13.61 9.05
N ALA A 121 14.25 12.90 8.54
CA ALA A 121 15.39 13.52 7.87
C ALA A 121 14.99 14.25 6.58
N ASN A 122 13.97 13.76 5.89
CA ASN A 122 13.49 14.34 4.63
C ASN A 122 12.22 15.21 4.80
N GLY A 123 11.70 15.38 6.02
CA GLY A 123 10.52 16.21 6.29
C GLY A 123 9.23 15.67 5.65
N VAL A 124 9.11 14.34 5.52
CA VAL A 124 7.98 13.66 4.90
C VAL A 124 7.33 12.65 5.83
N SER A 125 6.18 12.11 5.42
CA SER A 125 5.41 11.11 6.16
C SER A 125 5.34 9.80 5.39
N CYS A 126 5.36 8.68 6.12
CA CYS A 126 5.10 7.35 5.61
C CYS A 126 3.92 6.74 6.38
N LEU A 127 2.89 6.29 5.67
CA LEU A 127 1.70 5.69 6.27
C LEU A 127 1.38 4.37 5.58
N GLY A 128 1.33 3.29 6.36
CA GLY A 128 0.69 2.04 5.94
C GLY A 128 -0.78 2.05 6.31
N THR A 129 -1.66 1.75 5.36
CA THR A 129 -3.11 1.71 5.61
C THR A 129 -3.83 0.92 4.52
N GLY A 130 -5.09 0.61 4.80
CA GLY A 130 -5.99 -0.10 3.89
C GLY A 130 -7.36 -0.29 4.53
N ILE A 131 -8.17 -1.13 3.92
CA ILE A 131 -9.45 -1.54 4.49
C ILE A 131 -9.21 -2.55 5.62
N ASN A 132 -8.34 -3.53 5.38
CA ASN A 132 -7.91 -4.51 6.38
C ASN A 132 -6.62 -5.22 5.91
N PRO A 133 -5.52 -5.03 6.65
CA PRO A 133 -5.37 -4.19 7.85
C PRO A 133 -5.46 -2.69 7.58
N GLY A 134 -5.76 -1.92 8.63
CA GLY A 134 -5.79 -0.45 8.63
C GLY A 134 -7.09 0.15 9.15
N HIS A 135 -8.24 -0.10 8.52
CA HIS A 135 -9.51 0.54 8.89
C HIS A 135 -10.42 -0.36 9.73
N ILE A 136 -10.89 -1.49 9.18
CA ILE A 136 -12.03 -2.23 9.77
C ILE A 136 -11.65 -2.96 11.07
N MET A 137 -10.51 -3.66 11.10
CA MET A 137 -10.09 -4.46 12.26
C MET A 137 -9.02 -3.78 13.12
N ASP A 138 -8.68 -2.54 12.82
CA ASP A 138 -7.70 -1.74 13.53
C ASP A 138 -8.33 -0.41 13.98
N LEU A 139 -8.38 0.62 13.13
CA LEU A 139 -8.84 1.95 13.50
C LEU A 139 -10.28 1.95 14.05
N LEU A 140 -11.20 1.24 13.39
CA LEU A 140 -12.60 1.17 13.83
C LEU A 140 -12.72 0.54 15.23
N VAL A 141 -11.95 -0.52 15.50
CA VAL A 141 -11.91 -1.16 16.81
C VAL A 141 -11.41 -0.19 17.88
N LEU A 142 -10.30 0.52 17.60
CA LEU A 142 -9.74 1.51 18.53
C LEU A 142 -10.72 2.66 18.81
N VAL A 143 -11.41 3.15 17.79
CA VAL A 143 -12.41 4.23 17.96
C VAL A 143 -13.59 3.75 18.80
N MET A 144 -14.08 2.53 18.56
CA MET A 144 -15.22 1.97 19.31
C MET A 144 -14.87 1.67 20.77
N THR A 145 -13.67 1.15 21.03
CA THR A 145 -13.21 0.84 22.39
C THR A 145 -12.84 2.09 23.18
N GLY A 146 -12.52 3.20 22.51
CA GLY A 146 -12.26 4.49 23.16
C GLY A 146 -13.42 5.08 23.95
N CYS A 147 -14.64 4.53 23.80
CA CYS A 147 -15.84 4.89 24.59
C CYS A 147 -16.01 4.01 25.84
N LEU A 148 -15.14 3.04 26.06
CA LEU A 148 -15.21 2.10 27.17
C LEU A 148 -14.23 2.53 28.28
N GLU A 149 -14.61 2.26 29.54
CA GLU A 149 -13.75 2.57 30.71
C GLU A 149 -12.60 1.57 30.82
N ASP A 150 -12.92 0.28 30.74
CA ASP A 150 -11.95 -0.81 30.79
C ASP A 150 -12.19 -1.78 29.62
N VAL A 151 -11.11 -2.17 28.95
CA VAL A 151 -11.11 -3.12 27.86
C VAL A 151 -10.22 -4.30 28.23
N GLU A 152 -10.83 -5.41 28.63
CA GLU A 152 -10.10 -6.62 29.02
C GLU A 152 -9.74 -7.50 27.82
N GLU A 153 -10.62 -7.53 26.81
CA GLU A 153 -10.42 -8.37 25.63
C GLU A 153 -11.05 -7.72 24.38
N ILE A 154 -10.40 -7.88 23.25
CA ILE A 154 -10.92 -7.50 21.93
C ILE A 154 -10.89 -8.73 21.03
N THR A 155 -12.07 -9.16 20.57
CA THR A 155 -12.18 -10.20 19.55
C THR A 155 -12.70 -9.58 18.26
N SER A 156 -11.89 -9.64 17.20
CA SER A 156 -12.23 -9.14 15.87
C SER A 156 -12.23 -10.29 14.87
N ARG A 157 -13.34 -10.52 14.17
CA ARG A 157 -13.48 -11.62 13.21
C ARG A 157 -13.88 -11.11 11.83
N ARG A 158 -13.14 -11.56 10.81
CA ARG A 158 -13.48 -11.36 9.40
C ARG A 158 -13.77 -12.69 8.73
N VAL A 159 -14.89 -12.77 8.03
CA VAL A 159 -15.26 -13.93 7.19
C VAL A 159 -15.57 -13.41 5.79
N ASN A 160 -14.86 -13.89 4.80
CA ASN A 160 -15.06 -13.47 3.41
C ASN A 160 -14.76 -14.61 2.43
N SER A 161 -15.34 -14.53 1.24
CA SER A 161 -14.99 -15.42 0.14
C SER A 161 -13.60 -15.07 -0.40
N LEU A 162 -12.81 -16.07 -0.74
CA LEU A 162 -11.53 -15.91 -1.44
C LEU A 162 -11.66 -15.87 -2.96
N SER A 163 -12.84 -16.20 -3.50
CA SER A 163 -13.06 -16.27 -4.95
C SER A 163 -12.71 -15.02 -5.75
N PRO A 164 -12.83 -13.79 -5.20
CA PRO A 164 -12.43 -12.56 -5.92
C PRO A 164 -10.91 -12.33 -5.98
N PHE A 165 -10.12 -13.09 -5.20
CA PHE A 165 -8.68 -12.88 -5.11
C PHE A 165 -7.92 -13.62 -6.23
N GLY A 166 -6.76 -13.05 -6.60
CA GLY A 166 -5.89 -13.66 -7.60
C GLY A 166 -5.13 -14.90 -7.09
N PRO A 167 -4.52 -15.68 -8.00
CA PRO A 167 -3.82 -16.91 -7.66
C PRO A 167 -2.76 -16.77 -6.56
N ALA A 168 -2.00 -15.69 -6.55
CA ALA A 168 -0.97 -15.45 -5.54
C ALA A 168 -1.53 -15.39 -4.11
N VAL A 169 -2.63 -14.66 -3.91
CA VAL A 169 -3.31 -14.60 -2.59
C VAL A 169 -3.91 -15.95 -2.24
N MET A 170 -4.47 -16.65 -3.20
CA MET A 170 -5.03 -18.00 -3.00
C MET A 170 -3.95 -18.98 -2.54
N GLU A 171 -2.78 -18.96 -3.16
CA GLU A 171 -1.65 -19.79 -2.81
C GLU A 171 -1.11 -19.48 -1.39
N GLU A 172 -0.96 -18.20 -1.05
CA GLU A 172 -0.55 -17.75 0.29
C GLU A 172 -1.52 -18.22 1.39
N GLN A 173 -2.81 -18.28 1.07
CA GLN A 173 -3.86 -18.77 1.98
C GLN A 173 -3.95 -20.31 2.01
N GLY A 174 -3.09 -21.01 1.28
CA GLY A 174 -3.07 -22.47 1.24
C GLY A 174 -4.17 -23.10 0.40
N ILE A 175 -4.77 -22.36 -0.52
CA ILE A 175 -5.80 -22.89 -1.41
C ILE A 175 -5.15 -23.82 -2.45
N GLY A 176 -5.63 -25.07 -2.48
CA GLY A 176 -5.17 -26.07 -3.45
C GLY A 176 -3.97 -26.91 -3.01
N ILE A 177 -3.51 -26.74 -1.78
CA ILE A 177 -2.46 -27.60 -1.19
C ILE A 177 -3.01 -28.47 -0.04
N SER A 178 -2.28 -29.54 0.32
CA SER A 178 -2.66 -30.40 1.44
C SER A 178 -2.39 -29.73 2.78
N VAL A 179 -3.01 -30.25 3.85
CA VAL A 179 -2.77 -29.76 5.23
C VAL A 179 -1.32 -29.96 5.64
N GLU A 180 -0.72 -31.08 5.22
CA GLU A 180 0.68 -31.43 5.48
C GLU A 180 1.60 -30.39 4.82
N GLU A 181 1.41 -30.14 3.55
CA GLU A 181 2.18 -29.14 2.79
C GLU A 181 2.03 -27.73 3.36
N PHE A 182 0.81 -27.36 3.80
CA PHE A 182 0.58 -26.06 4.43
C PHE A 182 1.35 -25.90 5.74
N LYS A 183 1.40 -26.97 6.57
CA LYS A 183 2.17 -26.97 7.81
C LYS A 183 3.68 -26.84 7.57
N GLU A 184 4.21 -27.53 6.57
CA GLU A 184 5.63 -27.46 6.18
C GLU A 184 6.02 -26.05 5.70
N ARG A 185 5.13 -25.37 4.96
CA ARG A 185 5.38 -23.99 4.49
C ARG A 185 5.34 -22.94 5.61
N LYS A 186 4.69 -23.24 6.74
CA LYS A 186 4.53 -22.32 7.89
C LYS A 186 5.53 -22.59 9.02
N ALA A 187 6.30 -23.67 8.95
CA ALA A 187 7.37 -24.00 9.89
C ALA A 187 8.69 -23.30 9.51
#